data_3249d3323ba8fdbd30f5e0281582d37a
#
_entry.id   3249d3323ba8fdbd30f5e0281582d37a
#
_cell.length_a   1.000
_cell.length_b   1.000
_cell.length_c   1.000
_cell.angle_alpha   90.00
_cell.angle_beta   90.00
_cell.angle_gamma   90.00
#
_symmetry.space_group_name_H-M   'P 1'
#
loop_
_entity.id
_entity.type
_entity.pdbx_description
1 polymer ?
#
loop_
_entity_poly.entity_id
_entity_poly.type
_entity_poly.pdbx_seq_one_letter_code
_entity_poly.pdbx_strand_id
1 'polypeptide(L)'
;MLDWLKRNPRNPLEAPAIELAGRSLPIVVRRLANARRLTLRLAPDGSEVRVSMPRWGRTAEALAFARSRADWLARQVEALPTAAAPAPGTNLAYRSGALSIAHDAAGPRRVRLEGNVLRCGGPAEGLPARLRRWLEGEARRLLAADLAHYCERAGRPAPKLALSNARRRWGSCAASGAIRINWRLVMAPDCVRRSVVAHEVAHLVHFDHSPAFHALLAELFEGDLHEANRWLKREGRGLYAVFG
;
A
#
# COMPACT_ATOMS: atom_id res chain seq x y z
N MET A 1 -24.48 31.67 16.28
CA MET A 1 -24.03 31.93 14.91
C MET A 1 -22.78 31.15 14.65
N LEU A 2 -22.79 30.33 13.60
CA LEU A 2 -22.02 29.12 13.40
C LEU A 2 -20.72 29.41 12.61
N ASP A 3 -19.64 29.69 13.30
CA ASP A 3 -18.31 29.97 12.65
C ASP A 3 -17.30 28.82 12.75
N TRP A 4 -17.75 27.62 13.14
CA TRP A 4 -16.92 26.42 13.23
C TRP A 4 -16.83 25.60 11.93
N LEU A 5 -17.62 25.95 10.90
CA LEU A 5 -17.71 25.23 9.62
C LEU A 5 -16.66 25.64 8.58
N LYS A 6 -15.82 26.66 8.86
CA LYS A 6 -14.84 27.21 7.88
C LYS A 6 -13.37 26.82 8.13
N ARG A 7 -13.06 25.95 9.09
CA ARG A 7 -11.67 25.44 9.20
C ARG A 7 -11.47 24.30 8.22
N ASN A 8 -10.93 24.65 7.06
CA ASN A 8 -10.47 23.73 6.05
C ASN A 8 -9.16 23.05 6.58
N PRO A 9 -9.16 21.73 6.86
CA PRO A 9 -7.98 21.06 7.45
C PRO A 9 -6.86 20.76 6.43
N ARG A 10 -6.80 21.49 5.32
CA ARG A 10 -5.89 21.21 4.18
C ARG A 10 -4.73 22.19 4.05
N ASN A 11 -4.47 23.06 5.04
CA ASN A 11 -3.24 23.83 5.04
C ASN A 11 -2.14 23.04 5.77
N PRO A 12 -1.10 22.54 5.09
CA PRO A 12 -0.01 21.76 5.71
C PRO A 12 0.80 22.55 6.75
N LEU A 13 0.70 23.88 6.74
CA LEU A 13 1.44 24.78 7.65
C LEU A 13 0.77 24.95 9.03
N GLU A 14 -0.46 24.47 9.23
CA GLU A 14 -1.19 24.55 10.52
C GLU A 14 -1.48 23.18 11.18
N ALA A 15 -1.11 22.09 10.54
CA ALA A 15 -1.32 20.76 11.12
C ALA A 15 -0.30 20.53 12.26
N PRO A 16 -0.75 20.02 13.43
CA PRO A 16 0.17 19.65 14.49
C PRO A 16 1.19 18.63 13.98
N ALA A 17 2.47 18.91 14.19
CA ALA A 17 3.57 18.08 13.75
C ALA A 17 4.43 17.61 14.92
N ILE A 18 5.27 16.61 14.67
CA ILE A 18 6.27 16.07 15.59
C ILE A 18 7.58 15.88 14.85
N GLU A 19 8.68 16.33 15.48
CA GLU A 19 10.03 16.12 14.96
C GLU A 19 10.54 14.73 15.36
N LEU A 20 10.91 13.91 14.35
CA LEU A 20 11.36 12.54 14.55
C LEU A 20 12.54 12.26 13.61
N ALA A 21 13.70 11.91 14.15
CA ALA A 21 14.90 11.58 13.38
C ALA A 21 15.21 12.63 12.28
N GLY A 22 15.12 13.92 12.64
CA GLY A 22 15.39 15.05 11.73
C GLY A 22 14.30 15.30 10.67
N ARG A 23 13.12 14.69 10.80
CA ARG A 23 11.96 14.87 9.90
C ARG A 23 10.77 15.41 10.66
N SER A 24 10.13 16.45 10.12
CA SER A 24 8.86 16.96 10.63
C SER A 24 7.70 16.14 10.05
N LEU A 25 6.96 15.43 10.90
CA LEU A 25 5.84 14.60 10.48
C LEU A 25 4.52 15.15 11.02
N PRO A 26 3.48 15.34 10.19
CA PRO A 26 2.17 15.77 10.64
C PRO A 26 1.51 14.71 11.53
N ILE A 27 0.82 15.17 12.59
CA ILE A 27 0.02 14.30 13.45
C ILE A 27 -1.45 14.39 13.01
N VAL A 28 -1.99 13.29 12.52
CA VAL A 28 -3.39 13.16 12.12
C VAL A 28 -4.20 12.50 13.23
N VAL A 29 -5.10 13.27 13.86
CA VAL A 29 -5.98 12.76 14.92
C VAL A 29 -7.30 12.28 14.31
N ARG A 30 -7.69 11.03 14.60
CA ARG A 30 -8.94 10.42 14.15
C ARG A 30 -9.81 10.03 15.34
N ARG A 31 -11.04 10.57 15.38
CA ARG A 31 -12.06 10.18 16.35
C ARG A 31 -12.88 9.03 15.80
N LEU A 32 -12.90 7.91 16.51
CA LEU A 32 -13.60 6.69 16.10
C LEU A 32 -14.69 6.36 17.14
N ALA A 33 -15.88 5.99 16.68
CA ALA A 33 -17.01 5.64 17.55
C ALA A 33 -16.68 4.43 18.45
N ASN A 34 -15.96 3.45 17.89
CA ASN A 34 -15.64 2.19 18.56
C ASN A 34 -14.27 2.20 19.27
N ALA A 35 -13.55 3.33 19.26
CA ALA A 35 -12.28 3.42 20.00
C ALA A 35 -12.56 3.56 21.49
N ARG A 36 -11.91 2.74 22.29
CA ARG A 36 -11.97 2.79 23.77
C ARG A 36 -10.70 3.38 24.39
N ARG A 37 -9.62 3.51 23.61
CA ARG A 37 -8.30 3.98 24.03
C ARG A 37 -7.59 4.72 22.91
N LEU A 38 -6.56 5.50 23.26
CA LEU A 38 -5.64 6.07 22.28
C LEU A 38 -4.81 4.96 21.62
N THR A 39 -4.68 5.03 20.31
CA THR A 39 -3.75 4.18 19.56
C THR A 39 -2.89 5.04 18.65
N LEU A 40 -1.60 4.72 18.57
CA LEU A 40 -0.60 5.44 17.79
C LEU A 40 -0.09 4.53 16.67
N ARG A 41 0.06 5.08 15.46
CA ARG A 41 0.63 4.37 14.31
C ARG A 41 1.39 5.35 13.43
N LEU A 42 2.54 4.92 12.93
CA LEU A 42 3.20 5.57 11.79
C LEU A 42 2.50 5.11 10.50
N ALA A 43 2.31 6.02 9.53
CA ALA A 43 1.85 5.64 8.20
C ALA A 43 2.86 4.67 7.56
N PRO A 44 2.43 3.69 6.72
CA PRO A 44 3.34 2.72 6.13
C PRO A 44 4.48 3.33 5.33
N ASP A 45 4.25 4.49 4.72
CA ASP A 45 5.22 5.27 3.95
C ASP A 45 5.98 6.31 4.80
N GLY A 46 5.75 6.35 6.11
CA GLY A 46 6.38 7.31 7.02
C GLY A 46 5.94 8.76 6.83
N SER A 47 4.87 9.04 6.09
CA SER A 47 4.44 10.40 5.76
C SER A 47 3.72 11.14 6.89
N GLU A 48 3.12 10.43 7.84
CA GLU A 48 2.34 11.01 8.93
C GLU A 48 2.27 10.09 10.15
N VAL A 49 2.09 10.68 11.32
CA VAL A 49 1.76 9.98 12.57
C VAL A 49 0.25 10.02 12.77
N ARG A 50 -0.39 8.86 12.97
CA ARG A 50 -1.83 8.72 13.16
C ARG A 50 -2.14 8.38 14.61
N VAL A 51 -2.96 9.21 15.25
CA VAL A 51 -3.54 8.93 16.56
C VAL A 51 -5.03 8.66 16.41
N SER A 52 -5.49 7.46 16.76
CA SER A 52 -6.92 7.16 16.86
C SER A 52 -7.36 7.27 18.31
N MET A 53 -8.53 7.86 18.54
CA MET A 53 -9.04 8.15 19.87
C MET A 53 -10.57 7.99 19.94
N PRO A 54 -11.16 7.82 21.13
CA PRO A 54 -12.60 7.89 21.34
C PRO A 54 -13.18 9.24 20.89
N ARG A 55 -14.48 9.28 20.56
CA ARG A 55 -15.13 10.52 20.13
C ARG A 55 -15.07 11.65 21.18
N TRP A 56 -15.13 11.29 22.45
CA TRP A 56 -15.10 12.22 23.59
C TRP A 56 -13.70 12.69 23.98
N GLY A 57 -12.65 12.08 23.46
CA GLY A 57 -11.26 12.41 23.80
C GLY A 57 -10.86 13.81 23.30
N ARG A 58 -9.91 14.44 24.00
CA ARG A 58 -9.40 15.78 23.69
C ARG A 58 -8.23 15.70 22.73
N THR A 59 -8.19 16.58 21.73
CA THR A 59 -7.07 16.62 20.76
C THR A 59 -5.73 16.84 21.46
N ALA A 60 -5.68 17.65 22.51
CA ALA A 60 -4.48 17.89 23.30
C ALA A 60 -3.91 16.59 23.90
N GLU A 61 -4.76 15.68 24.38
CA GLU A 61 -4.35 14.37 24.91
C GLU A 61 -3.76 13.48 23.82
N ALA A 62 -4.34 13.50 22.62
CA ALA A 62 -3.79 12.76 21.48
C ALA A 62 -2.41 13.27 21.06
N LEU A 63 -2.21 14.59 21.05
CA LEU A 63 -0.92 15.19 20.73
C LEU A 63 0.12 14.91 21.82
N ALA A 64 -0.26 15.02 23.09
CA ALA A 64 0.60 14.67 24.23
C ALA A 64 1.00 13.20 24.18
N PHE A 65 0.05 12.30 23.87
CA PHE A 65 0.32 10.88 23.69
C PHE A 65 1.30 10.61 22.54
N ALA A 66 1.15 11.29 21.40
CA ALA A 66 2.10 11.13 20.29
C ALA A 66 3.51 11.58 20.71
N ARG A 67 3.62 12.71 21.39
CA ARG A 67 4.91 13.24 21.90
C ARG A 67 5.55 12.35 22.96
N SER A 68 4.77 11.77 23.88
CA SER A 68 5.29 10.83 24.89
C SER A 68 5.84 9.52 24.28
N ARG A 69 5.59 9.27 23.00
CA ARG A 69 6.08 8.12 22.25
C ARG A 69 7.07 8.49 21.15
N ALA A 70 7.67 9.70 21.24
CA ALA A 70 8.59 10.20 20.23
C ALA A 70 9.76 9.25 19.94
N ASP A 71 10.42 8.71 20.98
CA ASP A 71 11.54 7.77 20.81
C ASP A 71 11.12 6.47 20.09
N TRP A 72 9.94 5.96 20.41
CA TRP A 72 9.41 4.78 19.71
C TRP A 72 9.11 5.10 18.25
N LEU A 73 8.50 6.25 17.99
CA LEU A 73 8.22 6.71 16.62
C LEU A 73 9.51 6.95 15.84
N ALA A 74 10.54 7.56 16.45
CA ALA A 74 11.84 7.78 15.82
C ALA A 74 12.45 6.45 15.34
N ARG A 75 12.50 5.45 16.22
CA ARG A 75 12.95 4.09 15.83
C ARG A 75 12.11 3.49 14.70
N GLN A 76 10.80 3.75 14.66
CA GLN A 76 9.95 3.28 13.56
C GLN A 76 10.23 4.03 12.25
N VAL A 77 10.58 5.32 12.31
CA VAL A 77 10.98 6.13 11.14
C VAL A 77 12.33 5.68 10.60
N GLU A 78 13.30 5.44 11.48
CA GLU A 78 14.63 4.94 11.12
C GLU A 78 14.57 3.53 10.51
N ALA A 79 13.66 2.69 10.98
CA ALA A 79 13.42 1.35 10.45
C ALA A 79 12.62 1.33 9.14
N LEU A 80 12.18 2.49 8.62
CA LEU A 80 11.54 2.54 7.32
C LEU A 80 12.58 2.25 6.23
N PRO A 81 12.22 1.40 5.26
CA PRO A 81 13.08 1.21 4.10
C PRO A 81 13.29 2.54 3.38
N THR A 82 14.53 2.99 3.33
CA THR A 82 14.91 4.17 2.55
C THR A 82 15.11 3.70 1.10
N ALA A 83 14.09 3.80 0.28
CA ALA A 83 14.26 3.57 -1.14
C ALA A 83 14.45 4.91 -1.84
N ALA A 84 15.57 5.05 -2.52
CA ALA A 84 15.76 6.15 -3.45
C ALA A 84 14.71 6.07 -4.57
N ALA A 85 14.28 7.23 -5.08
CA ALA A 85 13.44 7.26 -6.27
C ALA A 85 14.14 6.50 -7.41
N PRO A 86 13.41 5.77 -8.26
CA PRO A 86 14.00 5.05 -9.38
C PRO A 86 14.77 6.02 -10.29
N ALA A 87 16.05 5.71 -10.52
CA ALA A 87 16.98 6.52 -11.29
C ALA A 87 17.70 5.65 -12.34
N PRO A 88 18.33 6.26 -13.36
CA PRO A 88 19.16 5.53 -14.30
C PRO A 88 20.20 4.65 -13.59
N GLY A 89 20.35 3.40 -14.02
CA GLY A 89 21.31 2.45 -13.45
C GLY A 89 20.90 1.80 -12.11
N THR A 90 19.76 2.21 -11.52
CA THR A 90 19.26 1.57 -10.30
C THR A 90 18.37 0.37 -10.62
N ASN A 91 18.08 -0.42 -9.58
CA ASN A 91 17.19 -1.57 -9.69
C ASN A 91 15.78 -1.26 -9.19
N LEU A 92 14.79 -1.85 -9.84
CA LEU A 92 13.38 -1.79 -9.48
C LEU A 92 12.86 -3.18 -9.15
N ALA A 93 12.26 -3.35 -7.98
CA ALA A 93 11.64 -4.62 -7.61
C ALA A 93 10.46 -4.94 -8.56
N TYR A 94 10.41 -6.19 -9.03
CA TYR A 94 9.36 -6.70 -9.89
C TYR A 94 9.24 -8.21 -9.72
N ARG A 95 8.08 -8.67 -9.30
CA ARG A 95 7.71 -10.09 -9.11
C ARG A 95 8.74 -10.83 -8.25
N SER A 96 9.37 -11.23 -7.75
CA SER A 96 10.43 -11.86 -6.94
C SER A 96 11.85 -11.44 -7.32
N GLY A 97 11.99 -10.63 -8.37
CA GLY A 97 13.30 -10.22 -8.89
C GLY A 97 13.49 -8.70 -8.87
N ALA A 98 14.58 -8.29 -9.47
CA ALA A 98 14.92 -6.89 -9.70
C ALA A 98 15.18 -6.66 -11.18
N LEU A 99 14.64 -5.56 -11.71
CA LEU A 99 14.87 -5.11 -13.07
C LEU A 99 15.83 -3.93 -13.06
N SER A 100 16.90 -3.97 -13.85
CA SER A 100 17.79 -2.83 -14.01
C SER A 100 17.15 -1.77 -14.92
N ILE A 101 17.35 -0.49 -14.59
CA ILE A 101 16.79 0.64 -15.32
C ILE A 101 17.85 1.17 -16.29
N ALA A 102 17.67 0.94 -17.60
CA ALA A 102 18.45 1.55 -18.67
C ALA A 102 17.71 2.77 -19.20
N HIS A 103 18.35 3.93 -19.10
CA HIS A 103 17.76 5.20 -19.52
C HIS A 103 18.60 5.87 -20.60
N ASP A 104 17.96 6.27 -21.69
CA ASP A 104 18.54 7.07 -22.77
C ASP A 104 17.67 8.31 -22.97
N ALA A 105 18.19 9.51 -22.67
CA ALA A 105 17.44 10.75 -22.75
C ALA A 105 16.89 11.04 -24.16
N ALA A 106 17.59 10.61 -25.21
CA ALA A 106 17.19 10.76 -26.61
C ALA A 106 16.23 9.66 -27.09
N GLY A 107 16.14 8.56 -26.33
CA GLY A 107 15.36 7.39 -26.71
C GLY A 107 13.84 7.55 -26.53
N PRO A 108 13.07 6.53 -26.93
CA PRO A 108 11.62 6.54 -26.80
C PRO A 108 11.16 6.58 -25.34
N ARG A 109 10.20 7.44 -25.02
CA ARG A 109 9.64 7.60 -23.66
C ARG A 109 8.87 6.36 -23.15
N ARG A 110 8.48 5.45 -24.05
CA ARG A 110 7.75 4.22 -23.70
C ARG A 110 8.68 3.27 -22.96
N VAL A 111 8.27 2.83 -21.78
CA VAL A 111 8.98 1.79 -21.03
C VAL A 111 8.79 0.43 -21.70
N ARG A 112 9.89 -0.29 -21.92
CA ARG A 112 9.91 -1.65 -22.48
C ARG A 112 10.71 -2.56 -21.55
N LEU A 113 10.22 -3.75 -21.33
CA LEU A 113 10.95 -4.81 -20.63
C LEU A 113 11.65 -5.69 -21.68
N GLU A 114 12.97 -5.76 -21.61
CA GLU A 114 13.82 -6.60 -22.48
C GLU A 114 14.68 -7.50 -21.55
N GLY A 115 14.31 -8.76 -21.43
CA GLY A 115 14.91 -9.65 -20.44
C GLY A 115 14.70 -9.11 -19.03
N ASN A 116 15.79 -8.73 -18.37
CA ASN A 116 15.79 -8.17 -17.01
C ASN A 116 16.07 -6.66 -16.97
N VAL A 117 15.91 -5.97 -18.10
CA VAL A 117 16.20 -4.54 -18.26
C VAL A 117 14.95 -3.77 -18.64
N LEU A 118 14.64 -2.72 -17.87
CA LEU A 118 13.63 -1.73 -18.23
C LEU A 118 14.28 -0.60 -19.02
N ARG A 119 14.03 -0.56 -20.34
CA ARG A 119 14.48 0.52 -21.21
C ARG A 119 13.45 1.63 -21.27
N CYS A 120 13.91 2.86 -21.09
CA CYS A 120 13.03 4.04 -21.13
C CYS A 120 13.83 5.27 -21.54
N GLY A 121 13.26 6.11 -22.38
CA GLY A 121 13.86 7.39 -22.78
C GLY A 121 13.10 8.62 -22.28
N GLY A 122 13.52 9.80 -22.77
CA GLY A 122 12.99 11.11 -22.41
C GLY A 122 13.60 11.72 -21.15
N PRO A 123 13.17 12.91 -20.70
CA PRO A 123 13.77 13.63 -19.57
C PRO A 123 13.82 12.78 -18.29
N ALA A 124 14.95 12.82 -17.56
CA ALA A 124 15.20 12.00 -16.38
C ALA A 124 14.21 12.30 -15.25
N GLU A 125 13.78 13.55 -15.09
CA GLU A 125 12.83 13.99 -14.06
C GLU A 125 11.49 13.26 -14.17
N GLY A 126 11.08 12.89 -15.38
CA GLY A 126 9.85 12.15 -15.64
C GLY A 126 9.99 10.62 -15.54
N LEU A 127 11.19 10.10 -15.30
CA LEU A 127 11.46 8.66 -15.27
C LEU A 127 10.63 7.93 -14.19
N PRO A 128 10.57 8.39 -12.92
CA PRO A 128 9.78 7.72 -11.88
C PRO A 128 8.29 7.58 -12.26
N ALA A 129 7.70 8.65 -12.84
CA ALA A 129 6.30 8.65 -13.26
C ALA A 129 6.04 7.68 -14.42
N ARG A 130 6.99 7.52 -15.35
CA ARG A 130 6.90 6.55 -16.45
C ARG A 130 6.99 5.12 -15.95
N LEU A 131 7.94 4.83 -15.06
CA LEU A 131 8.12 3.51 -14.45
C LEU A 131 6.90 3.12 -13.61
N ARG A 132 6.35 4.05 -12.83
CA ARG A 132 5.11 3.82 -12.08
C ARG A 132 3.95 3.44 -12.99
N ARG A 133 3.72 4.18 -14.09
CA ARG A 133 2.65 3.87 -15.06
C ARG A 133 2.84 2.49 -15.70
N TRP A 134 4.08 2.12 -15.99
CA TRP A 134 4.40 0.79 -16.51
C TRP A 134 4.06 -0.29 -15.48
N LEU A 135 4.47 -0.14 -14.21
CA LEU A 135 4.12 -1.06 -13.12
C LEU A 135 2.60 -1.15 -12.91
N GLU A 136 1.88 -0.05 -12.97
CA GLU A 136 0.40 -0.05 -12.89
C GLU A 136 -0.24 -0.80 -14.07
N GLY A 137 0.35 -0.72 -15.26
CA GLY A 137 -0.05 -1.52 -16.44
C GLY A 137 0.19 -3.01 -16.23
N GLU A 138 1.38 -3.39 -15.76
CA GLU A 138 1.72 -4.77 -15.42
C GLU A 138 0.86 -5.32 -14.27
N ALA A 139 0.63 -4.51 -13.25
CA ALA A 139 -0.27 -4.88 -12.16
C ALA A 139 -1.68 -5.18 -12.69
N ARG A 140 -2.22 -4.35 -13.58
CA ARG A 140 -3.55 -4.59 -14.16
C ARG A 140 -3.58 -5.90 -14.93
N ARG A 141 -2.57 -6.19 -15.73
CA ARG A 141 -2.47 -7.42 -16.52
C ARG A 141 -2.37 -8.67 -15.63
N LEU A 142 -1.45 -8.66 -14.65
CA LEU A 142 -1.20 -9.81 -13.78
C LEU A 142 -2.36 -10.07 -12.81
N LEU A 143 -2.89 -9.01 -12.18
CA LEU A 143 -4.03 -9.12 -11.26
C LEU A 143 -5.31 -9.56 -11.97
N ALA A 144 -5.53 -9.17 -13.23
CA ALA A 144 -6.67 -9.64 -14.01
C ALA A 144 -6.56 -11.15 -14.30
N ALA A 145 -5.36 -11.64 -14.63
CA ALA A 145 -5.11 -13.06 -14.84
C ALA A 145 -5.31 -13.87 -13.54
N ASP A 146 -4.73 -13.39 -12.43
CA ASP A 146 -4.90 -14.02 -11.11
C ASP A 146 -6.39 -14.04 -10.69
N LEU A 147 -7.10 -12.91 -10.90
CA LEU A 147 -8.53 -12.81 -10.57
C LEU A 147 -9.37 -13.81 -11.37
N ALA A 148 -9.14 -13.91 -12.68
CA ALA A 148 -9.85 -14.86 -13.54
C ALA A 148 -9.61 -16.31 -13.07
N HIS A 149 -8.34 -16.66 -12.78
CA HIS A 149 -7.96 -17.98 -12.29
C HIS A 149 -8.68 -18.37 -10.99
N TYR A 150 -8.66 -17.47 -9.97
CA TYR A 150 -9.28 -17.80 -8.69
C TYR A 150 -10.81 -17.73 -8.74
N CYS A 151 -11.39 -16.86 -9.57
CA CYS A 151 -12.85 -16.82 -9.77
C CYS A 151 -13.34 -18.10 -10.45
N GLU A 152 -12.62 -18.63 -11.43
CA GLU A 152 -12.93 -19.93 -12.07
C GLU A 152 -12.91 -21.05 -11.02
N ARG A 153 -11.86 -21.13 -10.19
CA ARG A 153 -11.78 -22.12 -9.10
C ARG A 153 -12.88 -21.99 -8.05
N ALA A 154 -13.33 -20.75 -7.78
CA ALA A 154 -14.43 -20.49 -6.85
C ALA A 154 -15.83 -20.67 -7.47
N GLY A 155 -15.93 -21.02 -8.77
CA GLY A 155 -17.20 -21.11 -9.49
C GLY A 155 -17.96 -19.78 -9.53
N ARG A 156 -17.24 -18.65 -9.61
CA ARG A 156 -17.81 -17.29 -9.64
C ARG A 156 -17.38 -16.54 -10.88
N PRO A 157 -18.27 -15.71 -11.48
CA PRO A 157 -17.87 -14.83 -12.56
C PRO A 157 -16.84 -13.81 -12.05
N ALA A 158 -15.81 -13.52 -12.84
CA ALA A 158 -14.81 -12.54 -12.48
C ALA A 158 -15.42 -11.14 -12.44
N PRO A 159 -15.40 -10.43 -11.29
CA PRO A 159 -15.93 -9.10 -11.18
C PRO A 159 -15.00 -8.06 -11.78
N LYS A 160 -15.48 -6.79 -11.87
CA LYS A 160 -14.65 -5.68 -12.28
C LYS A 160 -13.49 -5.47 -11.30
N LEU A 161 -12.26 -5.56 -11.81
CA LEU A 161 -11.04 -5.25 -11.08
C LEU A 161 -10.73 -3.76 -11.14
N ALA A 162 -10.40 -3.14 -10.01
CA ALA A 162 -9.82 -1.81 -9.96
C ALA A 162 -8.48 -1.82 -9.22
N LEU A 163 -7.49 -1.07 -9.70
CA LEU A 163 -6.26 -0.86 -8.97
C LEU A 163 -6.51 0.08 -7.78
N SER A 164 -5.85 -0.20 -6.67
CA SER A 164 -5.91 0.58 -5.44
C SER A 164 -4.55 1.20 -5.11
N ASN A 165 -4.58 2.39 -4.53
CA ASN A 165 -3.43 3.05 -3.92
C ASN A 165 -3.61 3.15 -2.39
N ALA A 166 -4.42 2.27 -1.79
CA ALA A 166 -4.72 2.29 -0.37
C ALA A 166 -3.47 1.96 0.45
N ARG A 167 -3.18 2.77 1.48
CA ARG A 167 -1.98 2.60 2.35
C ARG A 167 -2.21 1.66 3.54
N ARG A 168 -3.42 1.11 3.73
CA ARG A 168 -3.80 0.34 4.91
C ARG A 168 -4.26 -1.08 4.63
N ARG A 169 -4.40 -1.43 3.36
CA ARG A 169 -4.86 -2.75 2.91
C ARG A 169 -4.33 -3.06 1.52
N TRP A 170 -4.10 -4.33 1.26
CA TRP A 170 -3.60 -4.82 -0.01
C TRP A 170 -4.73 -5.11 -1.00
N GLY A 171 -5.88 -5.53 -0.48
CA GLY A 171 -7.07 -5.77 -1.26
C GLY A 171 -8.34 -5.31 -0.55
N SER A 172 -9.47 -5.36 -1.23
CA SER A 172 -10.81 -5.22 -0.68
C SER A 172 -11.86 -5.75 -1.65
N CYS A 173 -12.80 -6.51 -1.14
CA CYS A 173 -14.03 -6.89 -1.80
C CYS A 173 -15.19 -6.06 -1.21
N ALA A 174 -15.97 -5.40 -2.07
CA ALA A 174 -17.16 -4.67 -1.64
C ALA A 174 -18.39 -5.60 -1.64
N ALA A 175 -19.46 -5.21 -0.93
CA ALA A 175 -20.72 -5.95 -0.92
C ALA A 175 -21.34 -6.11 -2.32
N SER A 176 -21.04 -5.21 -3.25
CA SER A 176 -21.39 -5.32 -4.66
C SER A 176 -20.56 -6.34 -5.47
N GLY A 177 -19.59 -7.00 -4.83
CA GLY A 177 -18.63 -7.89 -5.50
C GLY A 177 -17.46 -7.18 -6.15
N ALA A 178 -17.40 -5.84 -6.17
CA ALA A 178 -16.29 -5.12 -6.79
C ALA A 178 -14.98 -5.34 -6.01
N ILE A 179 -13.94 -5.80 -6.70
CA ILE A 179 -12.62 -6.08 -6.11
C ILE A 179 -11.63 -4.96 -6.45
N ARG A 180 -10.89 -4.53 -5.44
CA ARG A 180 -9.79 -3.57 -5.58
C ARG A 180 -8.51 -4.16 -5.00
N ILE A 181 -7.42 -4.14 -5.76
CA ILE A 181 -6.11 -4.66 -5.34
C ILE A 181 -5.04 -3.57 -5.46
N ASN A 182 -4.15 -3.49 -4.48
CA ASN A 182 -3.05 -2.53 -4.50
C ASN A 182 -2.06 -2.88 -5.62
N TRP A 183 -1.84 -1.94 -6.53
CA TRP A 183 -0.97 -2.14 -7.67
C TRP A 183 0.49 -2.47 -7.27
N ARG A 184 0.94 -2.04 -6.09
CA ARG A 184 2.30 -2.31 -5.63
C ARG A 184 2.61 -3.79 -5.42
N LEU A 185 1.60 -4.63 -5.36
CA LEU A 185 1.80 -6.08 -5.25
C LEU A 185 2.50 -6.68 -6.49
N VAL A 186 2.58 -5.95 -7.61
CA VAL A 186 3.40 -6.38 -8.75
C VAL A 186 4.90 -6.38 -8.44
N MET A 187 5.33 -5.63 -7.42
CA MET A 187 6.71 -5.60 -6.94
C MET A 187 6.99 -6.70 -5.89
N ALA A 188 5.94 -7.31 -5.32
CA ALA A 188 6.06 -8.44 -4.39
C ALA A 188 6.27 -9.76 -5.14
N PRO A 189 6.70 -10.84 -4.46
CA PRO A 189 6.67 -12.19 -4.99
C PRO A 189 5.27 -12.57 -5.52
N ASP A 190 5.24 -13.35 -6.60
CA ASP A 190 3.99 -13.76 -7.22
C ASP A 190 3.07 -14.51 -6.25
N CYS A 191 3.61 -15.38 -5.38
CA CYS A 191 2.83 -16.07 -4.36
C CYS A 191 2.14 -15.08 -3.40
N VAL A 192 2.81 -13.98 -3.03
CA VAL A 192 2.25 -12.93 -2.17
C VAL A 192 1.13 -12.15 -2.89
N ARG A 193 1.35 -11.76 -4.16
CA ARG A 193 0.32 -11.09 -4.97
C ARG A 193 -0.91 -11.99 -5.11
N ARG A 194 -0.70 -13.24 -5.47
CA ARG A 194 -1.75 -14.24 -5.70
C ARG A 194 -2.54 -14.55 -4.43
N SER A 195 -1.87 -14.65 -3.25
CA SER A 195 -2.55 -14.90 -1.98
C SER A 195 -3.56 -13.78 -1.64
N VAL A 196 -3.21 -12.51 -1.93
CA VAL A 196 -4.13 -11.38 -1.73
C VAL A 196 -5.32 -11.48 -2.70
N VAL A 197 -5.10 -11.85 -3.97
CA VAL A 197 -6.21 -12.02 -4.93
C VAL A 197 -7.13 -13.16 -4.51
N ALA A 198 -6.56 -14.31 -4.12
CA ALA A 198 -7.35 -15.45 -3.62
C ALA A 198 -8.18 -15.06 -2.38
N HIS A 199 -7.63 -14.27 -1.46
CA HIS A 199 -8.34 -13.77 -0.29
C HIS A 199 -9.56 -12.90 -0.68
N GLU A 200 -9.40 -11.98 -1.63
CA GLU A 200 -10.51 -11.14 -2.08
C GLU A 200 -11.55 -11.92 -2.88
N VAL A 201 -11.14 -12.97 -3.60
CA VAL A 201 -12.08 -13.88 -4.27
C VAL A 201 -12.86 -14.74 -3.26
N ALA A 202 -12.23 -15.21 -2.19
CA ALA A 202 -12.93 -15.92 -1.11
C ALA A 202 -14.04 -15.06 -0.50
N HIS A 203 -13.87 -13.72 -0.45
CA HIS A 203 -14.91 -12.77 -0.02
C HIS A 203 -16.10 -12.65 -0.98
N LEU A 204 -16.02 -13.12 -2.22
CA LEU A 204 -17.19 -13.22 -3.10
C LEU A 204 -18.17 -14.32 -2.67
N VAL A 205 -17.71 -15.23 -1.79
CA VAL A 205 -18.50 -16.34 -1.26
C VAL A 205 -18.83 -16.13 0.21
N HIS A 206 -17.82 -15.76 1.01
CA HIS A 206 -17.94 -15.54 2.46
C HIS A 206 -17.43 -14.15 2.83
N PHE A 207 -18.33 -13.24 3.25
CA PHE A 207 -17.96 -11.85 3.59
C PHE A 207 -17.24 -11.71 4.94
N ASP A 208 -17.43 -12.66 5.82
CA ASP A 208 -16.74 -12.73 7.11
C ASP A 208 -15.47 -13.58 7.01
N HIS A 209 -14.65 -13.57 8.06
CA HIS A 209 -13.48 -14.45 8.19
C HIS A 209 -13.83 -15.68 9.04
N SER A 210 -14.97 -16.31 8.76
CA SER A 210 -15.42 -17.54 9.41
C SER A 210 -14.52 -18.75 9.09
N PRO A 211 -14.68 -19.87 9.78
CA PRO A 211 -14.01 -21.12 9.40
C PRO A 211 -14.26 -21.53 7.94
N ALA A 212 -15.48 -21.29 7.41
CA ALA A 212 -15.83 -21.57 6.01
C ALA A 212 -15.04 -20.70 5.03
N PHE A 213 -14.82 -19.40 5.35
CA PHE A 213 -13.94 -18.53 4.59
C PHE A 213 -12.51 -19.08 4.54
N HIS A 214 -11.96 -19.45 5.70
CA HIS A 214 -10.59 -19.96 5.77
C HIS A 214 -10.41 -21.29 5.05
N ALA A 215 -11.43 -22.18 5.11
CA ALA A 215 -11.43 -23.44 4.37
C ALA A 215 -11.41 -23.18 2.86
N LEU A 216 -12.31 -22.32 2.37
CA LEU A 216 -12.34 -21.95 0.95
C LEU A 216 -11.04 -21.28 0.50
N LEU A 217 -10.49 -20.34 1.28
CA LEU A 217 -9.22 -19.69 0.94
C LEU A 217 -8.08 -20.70 0.84
N ALA A 218 -8.00 -21.68 1.74
CA ALA A 218 -7.00 -22.75 1.70
C ALA A 218 -7.18 -23.68 0.48
N GLU A 219 -8.40 -23.89 0.04
CA GLU A 219 -8.71 -24.65 -1.19
C GLU A 219 -8.32 -23.86 -2.44
N LEU A 220 -8.63 -22.55 -2.48
CA LEU A 220 -8.35 -21.69 -3.63
C LEU A 220 -6.86 -21.47 -3.86
N PHE A 221 -6.11 -21.20 -2.79
CA PHE A 221 -4.72 -20.79 -2.90
C PHE A 221 -3.76 -21.97 -2.78
N GLU A 222 -3.00 -22.20 -3.82
CA GLU A 222 -2.08 -23.33 -3.99
C GLU A 222 -0.73 -23.18 -3.25
N GLY A 223 -0.48 -22.04 -2.59
CA GLY A 223 0.77 -21.74 -1.89
C GLY A 223 0.62 -21.70 -0.37
N ASP A 224 1.70 -21.34 0.32
CA ASP A 224 1.70 -21.14 1.77
C ASP A 224 1.17 -19.74 2.14
N LEU A 225 -0.09 -19.68 2.62
CA LEU A 225 -0.73 -18.46 3.11
C LEU A 225 0.02 -17.84 4.29
N HIS A 226 0.62 -18.66 5.15
CA HIS A 226 1.33 -18.19 6.31
C HIS A 226 2.62 -17.48 5.92
N GLU A 227 3.35 -18.05 4.96
CA GLU A 227 4.56 -17.43 4.40
C GLU A 227 4.22 -16.11 3.66
N ALA A 228 3.20 -16.10 2.81
CA ALA A 228 2.75 -14.89 2.11
C ALA A 228 2.39 -13.76 3.10
N ASN A 229 1.66 -14.09 4.17
CA ASN A 229 1.30 -13.15 5.23
C ASN A 229 2.52 -12.67 6.03
N ARG A 230 3.48 -13.55 6.33
CA ARG A 230 4.75 -13.17 6.99
C ARG A 230 5.52 -12.20 6.13
N TRP A 231 5.62 -12.47 4.83
CA TRP A 231 6.28 -11.58 3.87
C TRP A 231 5.63 -10.20 3.86
N LEU A 232 4.31 -10.10 3.74
CA LEU A 232 3.59 -8.81 3.76
C LEU A 232 3.80 -8.02 5.05
N LYS A 233 3.87 -8.70 6.19
CA LYS A 233 4.15 -8.05 7.49
C LYS A 233 5.57 -7.51 7.57
N ARG A 234 6.55 -8.21 7.04
CA ARG A 234 7.98 -7.86 7.10
C ARG A 234 8.36 -6.86 6.00
N GLU A 235 8.00 -7.14 4.76
CA GLU A 235 8.50 -6.43 3.58
C GLU A 235 7.47 -5.46 2.97
N GLY A 236 6.20 -5.63 3.27
CA GLY A 236 5.11 -4.87 2.63
C GLY A 236 5.27 -3.35 2.76
N ARG A 237 5.87 -2.85 3.85
CA ARG A 237 6.17 -1.41 4.00
C ARG A 237 7.14 -0.91 2.94
N GLY A 238 8.13 -1.73 2.56
CA GLY A 238 9.11 -1.39 1.53
C GLY A 238 8.50 -1.10 0.16
N LEU A 239 7.35 -1.70 -0.16
CA LEU A 239 6.65 -1.47 -1.41
C LEU A 239 6.12 -0.03 -1.56
N TYR A 240 5.96 0.71 -0.45
CA TYR A 240 5.57 2.13 -0.48
C TYR A 240 6.76 3.08 -0.59
N ALA A 241 7.97 2.63 -0.28
CA ALA A 241 9.15 3.49 -0.21
C ALA A 241 9.56 4.05 -1.58
N VAL A 242 9.33 3.28 -2.65
CA VAL A 242 9.81 3.62 -4.01
C VAL A 242 8.96 4.70 -4.69
N PHE A 243 7.63 4.67 -4.49
CA PHE A 243 6.68 5.55 -5.18
C PHE A 243 5.69 6.27 -4.24
N GLY A 244 5.92 6.31 -2.95
CA GLY A 244 5.14 7.05 -1.97
C GLY A 244 3.73 6.49 -1.69
#